data_0be2b89de8f134539102b1d2491eb99c
#
_entry.id   0be2b89de8f134539102b1d2491eb99c
#
_cell.length_a   1.000
_cell.length_b   1.000
_cell.length_c   1.000
_cell.angle_alpha   90.00
_cell.angle_beta   90.00
_cell.angle_gamma   90.00
#
_symmetry.space_group_name_H-M   'P 1'
#
loop_
_entity.id
_entity.type
_entity.pdbx_description
1 polymer ?
#
loop_
_entity_poly.entity_id
_entity_poly.type
_entity_poly.pdbx_seq_one_letter_code
_entity_poly.pdbx_strand_id
1 'polypeptide(L)'
;MKSLKVSIRLLLVICVGFTCHTSLASEDPIMTAEDRDKAIKLLKESHKQTLDLMEGLSEEQLKFKAAPEKWSVLEVAEHISMAEGLLFGAVEGALAAKENPEWETKTKGKTEFLERVIVSRDRKAQAPENIVPSGKLTRDEVIAKLKEGRAKTLKFAEETKLPLKSHTFDHPFPAIGTLNAYHWLIYIPLHNLRHNQQIEEVKANPNFPKGKAKN
;
A
#
# COMPACT_ATOMS: atom_id res chain seq x y z
N MET A 1 1.86 66.80 -68.43
CA MET A 1 2.58 65.95 -67.48
C MET A 1 1.62 65.62 -66.36
N LYS A 2 1.05 64.37 -66.35
CA LYS A 2 0.08 63.92 -65.33
C LYS A 2 0.84 63.08 -64.29
N SER A 3 0.85 63.59 -63.08
CA SER A 3 1.45 62.89 -61.92
C SER A 3 0.53 61.77 -61.43
N LEU A 4 1.03 60.52 -61.41
CA LEU A 4 0.33 59.35 -60.95
C LEU A 4 0.70 59.14 -59.46
N LYS A 5 -0.28 59.36 -58.55
CA LYS A 5 -0.11 59.08 -57.13
C LYS A 5 -0.46 57.63 -56.87
N VAL A 6 0.57 56.84 -56.49
CA VAL A 6 0.40 55.46 -56.08
C VAL A 6 0.13 55.48 -54.58
N SER A 7 -1.07 55.03 -54.16
CA SER A 7 -1.45 54.84 -52.79
C SER A 7 -1.11 53.41 -52.37
N ILE A 8 -0.10 53.25 -51.51
CA ILE A 8 0.25 51.97 -50.86
C ILE A 8 -0.71 51.78 -49.70
N ARG A 9 -1.62 50.83 -49.82
CA ARG A 9 -2.42 50.33 -48.65
C ARG A 9 -1.63 49.28 -47.90
N LEU A 10 -1.21 49.65 -46.70
CA LEU A 10 -0.56 48.73 -45.72
C LEU A 10 -1.64 47.79 -45.14
N LEU A 11 -1.59 46.50 -45.50
CA LEU A 11 -2.48 45.50 -44.95
C LEU A 11 -1.85 45.01 -43.63
N LEU A 12 -2.44 45.40 -42.49
CA LEU A 12 -2.04 44.93 -41.17
C LEU A 12 -2.63 43.53 -40.94
N VAL A 13 -1.82 42.48 -41.10
CA VAL A 13 -2.22 41.10 -40.76
C VAL A 13 -2.08 40.95 -39.26
N ILE A 14 -3.20 40.97 -38.54
CA ILE A 14 -3.24 40.64 -37.10
C ILE A 14 -3.21 39.13 -36.99
N CYS A 15 -2.03 38.56 -36.70
CA CYS A 15 -1.93 37.17 -36.27
C CYS A 15 -2.47 37.04 -34.83
N VAL A 16 -3.73 36.63 -34.70
CA VAL A 16 -4.28 36.21 -33.43
C VAL A 16 -3.65 34.84 -33.10
N GLY A 17 -2.59 34.86 -32.28
CA GLY A 17 -2.00 33.65 -31.75
C GLY A 17 -2.99 32.95 -30.81
N PHE A 18 -3.61 31.88 -31.29
CA PHE A 18 -4.44 30.99 -30.48
C PHE A 18 -3.49 30.18 -29.62
N THR A 19 -3.16 30.65 -28.38
CA THR A 19 -2.47 29.86 -27.39
C THR A 19 -3.43 28.79 -26.88
N CYS A 20 -3.32 27.60 -27.45
CA CYS A 20 -4.01 26.43 -26.94
C CYS A 20 -3.42 26.12 -25.54
N HIS A 21 -4.04 26.65 -24.50
CA HIS A 21 -3.78 26.19 -23.13
C HIS A 21 -4.40 24.82 -23.00
N THR A 22 -3.61 23.77 -23.20
CA THR A 22 -3.97 22.43 -22.73
C THR A 22 -3.96 22.51 -21.22
N SER A 23 -5.12 22.80 -20.62
CA SER A 23 -5.35 22.55 -19.20
C SER A 23 -5.16 21.04 -19.03
N LEU A 24 -4.06 20.63 -18.39
CA LEU A 24 -3.94 19.27 -17.89
C LEU A 24 -5.09 19.13 -16.88
N ALA A 25 -6.08 18.31 -17.24
CA ALA A 25 -7.14 17.98 -16.31
C ALA A 25 -6.46 17.38 -15.07
N SER A 26 -6.71 17.99 -13.91
CA SER A 26 -6.29 17.45 -12.62
C SER A 26 -6.89 16.04 -12.46
N GLU A 27 -6.12 15.10 -11.95
CA GLU A 27 -6.64 13.76 -11.63
C GLU A 27 -7.79 13.87 -10.62
N ASP A 28 -8.75 12.94 -10.71
CA ASP A 28 -9.81 12.83 -9.71
C ASP A 28 -9.19 12.33 -8.38
N PRO A 29 -9.37 13.06 -7.26
CA PRO A 29 -8.85 12.64 -5.96
C PRO A 29 -9.54 11.39 -5.41
N ILE A 30 -10.66 10.95 -5.97
CA ILE A 30 -11.34 9.70 -5.64
C ILE A 30 -10.61 8.52 -6.31
N MET A 31 -10.62 7.36 -5.67
CA MET A 31 -10.12 6.13 -6.30
C MET A 31 -10.89 5.85 -7.59
N THR A 32 -10.15 5.60 -8.68
CA THR A 32 -10.74 5.04 -9.90
C THR A 32 -11.27 3.63 -9.66
N ALA A 33 -12.05 3.09 -10.58
CA ALA A 33 -12.46 1.68 -10.53
C ALA A 33 -11.22 0.75 -10.52
N GLU A 34 -10.20 1.06 -11.31
CA GLU A 34 -8.95 0.30 -11.38
C GLU A 34 -8.17 0.35 -10.05
N ASP A 35 -8.04 1.53 -9.42
CA ASP A 35 -7.42 1.67 -8.10
C ASP A 35 -8.13 0.81 -7.06
N ARG A 36 -9.46 0.83 -7.07
CA ARG A 36 -10.30 0.06 -6.16
C ARG A 36 -10.14 -1.44 -6.36
N ASP A 37 -10.24 -1.88 -7.60
CA ASP A 37 -10.11 -3.31 -7.95
C ASP A 37 -8.71 -3.82 -7.58
N LYS A 38 -7.67 -3.03 -7.82
CA LYS A 38 -6.29 -3.33 -7.42
C LYS A 38 -6.16 -3.47 -5.90
N ALA A 39 -6.68 -2.50 -5.14
CA ALA A 39 -6.63 -2.55 -3.68
C ALA A 39 -7.36 -3.78 -3.13
N ILE A 40 -8.59 -4.03 -3.59
CA ILE A 40 -9.40 -5.18 -3.16
C ILE A 40 -8.71 -6.51 -3.52
N LYS A 41 -8.17 -6.63 -4.73
CA LYS A 41 -7.45 -7.82 -5.17
C LYS A 41 -6.25 -8.09 -4.28
N LEU A 42 -5.37 -7.10 -4.07
CA LEU A 42 -4.19 -7.23 -3.22
C LEU A 42 -4.56 -7.60 -1.78
N LEU A 43 -5.60 -6.98 -1.22
CA LEU A 43 -6.10 -7.29 0.11
C LEU A 43 -6.58 -8.75 0.23
N LYS A 44 -7.37 -9.23 -0.73
CA LYS A 44 -7.88 -10.61 -0.74
C LYS A 44 -6.76 -11.64 -0.91
N GLU A 45 -5.88 -11.43 -1.88
CA GLU A 45 -4.79 -12.37 -2.21
C GLU A 45 -3.76 -12.47 -1.08
N SER A 46 -3.28 -11.33 -0.54
CA SER A 46 -2.30 -11.35 0.54
C SER A 46 -2.83 -12.02 1.81
N HIS A 47 -4.09 -11.79 2.15
CA HIS A 47 -4.72 -12.43 3.31
C HIS A 47 -4.91 -13.93 3.10
N LYS A 48 -5.43 -14.34 1.93
CA LYS A 48 -5.56 -15.76 1.60
C LYS A 48 -4.22 -16.47 1.72
N GLN A 49 -3.16 -15.90 1.16
CA GLN A 49 -1.82 -16.48 1.24
C GLN A 49 -1.35 -16.64 2.69
N THR A 50 -1.60 -15.67 3.58
CA THR A 50 -1.25 -15.82 5.01
C THR A 50 -1.95 -17.03 5.63
N LEU A 51 -3.26 -17.17 5.39
CA LEU A 51 -4.04 -18.29 5.94
C LEU A 51 -3.57 -19.63 5.38
N ASP A 52 -3.34 -19.71 4.07
CA ASP A 52 -2.83 -20.91 3.38
C ASP A 52 -1.46 -21.33 3.93
N LEU A 53 -0.57 -20.36 4.20
CA LEU A 53 0.75 -20.62 4.77
C LEU A 53 0.72 -21.20 6.19
N MET A 54 -0.35 -20.92 6.94
CA MET A 54 -0.57 -21.45 8.31
C MET A 54 -1.40 -22.74 8.32
N GLU A 55 -2.09 -23.05 7.21
CA GLU A 55 -2.99 -24.18 7.14
C GLU A 55 -2.22 -25.50 7.33
N GLY A 56 -2.80 -26.41 8.12
CA GLY A 56 -2.25 -27.75 8.36
C GLY A 56 -0.96 -27.79 9.19
N LEU A 57 -0.40 -26.65 9.62
CA LEU A 57 0.78 -26.64 10.49
C LEU A 57 0.43 -27.13 11.90
N SER A 58 1.32 -27.93 12.49
CA SER A 58 1.24 -28.31 13.91
C SER A 58 1.63 -27.14 14.82
N GLU A 59 1.29 -27.23 16.11
CA GLU A 59 1.72 -26.27 17.12
C GLU A 59 3.25 -26.11 17.16
N GLU A 60 3.99 -27.21 17.01
CA GLU A 60 5.45 -27.18 16.96
C GLU A 60 5.95 -26.40 15.75
N GLN A 61 5.34 -26.60 14.59
CA GLN A 61 5.67 -25.87 13.36
C GLN A 61 5.32 -24.38 13.46
N LEU A 62 4.15 -24.06 14.02
CA LEU A 62 3.70 -22.68 14.20
C LEU A 62 4.63 -21.89 15.14
N LYS A 63 5.21 -22.55 16.16
CA LYS A 63 6.07 -21.94 17.17
C LYS A 63 7.57 -22.10 16.89
N PHE A 64 7.95 -22.77 15.81
CA PHE A 64 9.34 -22.95 15.44
C PHE A 64 10.02 -21.60 15.16
N LYS A 65 11.20 -21.41 15.77
CA LYS A 65 12.10 -20.27 15.56
C LYS A 65 13.42 -20.74 14.99
N ALA A 66 13.85 -20.13 13.87
CA ALA A 66 15.16 -20.43 13.28
C ALA A 66 16.34 -20.01 14.18
N ALA A 67 16.13 -19.03 15.08
CA ALA A 67 17.00 -18.58 16.14
C ALA A 67 16.17 -17.86 17.23
N PRO A 68 16.66 -17.70 18.46
CA PRO A 68 15.89 -17.11 19.56
C PRO A 68 15.30 -15.73 19.27
N GLU A 69 16.03 -14.90 18.52
CA GLU A 69 15.64 -13.54 18.13
C GLU A 69 14.78 -13.48 16.85
N LYS A 70 14.52 -14.63 16.20
CA LYS A 70 13.70 -14.71 15.01
C LYS A 70 12.25 -15.00 15.37
N TRP A 71 11.35 -14.47 14.57
CA TRP A 71 9.93 -14.73 14.72
C TRP A 71 9.56 -16.11 14.14
N SER A 72 8.67 -16.78 14.83
CA SER A 72 8.01 -18.00 14.35
C SER A 72 6.93 -17.64 13.31
N VAL A 73 6.37 -18.65 12.64
CA VAL A 73 5.22 -18.48 11.75
C VAL A 73 4.07 -17.76 12.45
N LEU A 74 3.74 -18.19 13.68
CA LEU A 74 2.64 -17.60 14.46
C LEU A 74 2.92 -16.16 14.86
N GLU A 75 4.14 -15.84 15.28
CA GLU A 75 4.54 -14.47 15.61
C GLU A 75 4.54 -13.55 14.38
N VAL A 76 4.94 -14.03 13.21
CA VAL A 76 4.83 -13.25 11.97
C VAL A 76 3.37 -12.96 11.64
N ALA A 77 2.47 -13.94 11.79
CA ALA A 77 1.05 -13.75 11.55
C ALA A 77 0.39 -12.81 12.58
N GLU A 78 0.81 -12.89 13.86
CA GLU A 78 0.40 -11.92 14.90
C GLU A 78 0.83 -10.51 14.53
N HIS A 79 2.09 -10.32 14.09
CA HIS A 79 2.59 -9.03 13.60
C HIS A 79 1.77 -8.49 12.41
N ILE A 80 1.44 -9.33 11.43
CA ILE A 80 0.60 -8.93 10.27
C ILE A 80 -0.73 -8.37 10.78
N SER A 81 -1.38 -9.03 11.74
CA SER A 81 -2.68 -8.58 12.26
C SER A 81 -2.60 -7.22 12.97
N MET A 82 -1.54 -6.98 13.73
CA MET A 82 -1.31 -5.70 14.40
C MET A 82 -0.94 -4.59 13.41
N ALA A 83 -0.08 -4.91 12.45
CA ALA A 83 0.33 -3.96 11.42
C ALA A 83 -0.85 -3.51 10.54
N GLU A 84 -1.82 -4.39 10.26
CA GLU A 84 -3.03 -3.99 9.53
C GLU A 84 -3.79 -2.89 10.26
N GLY A 85 -3.98 -3.01 11.57
CA GLY A 85 -4.61 -1.96 12.38
C GLY A 85 -3.83 -0.65 12.40
N LEU A 86 -2.50 -0.73 12.56
CA LEU A 86 -1.63 0.44 12.56
C LEU A 86 -1.67 1.18 11.20
N LEU A 87 -1.56 0.45 10.11
CA LEU A 87 -1.55 1.01 8.75
C LEU A 87 -2.94 1.54 8.35
N PHE A 88 -4.01 0.88 8.80
CA PHE A 88 -5.36 1.42 8.61
C PHE A 88 -5.56 2.72 9.40
N GLY A 89 -5.00 2.81 10.61
CA GLY A 89 -4.93 4.07 11.36
C GLY A 89 -4.19 5.18 10.60
N ALA A 90 -3.18 4.86 9.79
CA ALA A 90 -2.52 5.84 8.92
C ALA A 90 -3.41 6.28 7.75
N VAL A 91 -4.28 5.43 7.21
CA VAL A 91 -5.34 5.82 6.25
C VAL A 91 -6.29 6.84 6.90
N GLU A 92 -6.78 6.53 8.11
CA GLU A 92 -7.66 7.40 8.87
C GLU A 92 -6.96 8.74 9.22
N GLY A 93 -5.68 8.68 9.61
CA GLY A 93 -4.86 9.85 9.90
C GLY A 93 -4.65 10.76 8.69
N ALA A 94 -4.40 10.17 7.52
CA ALA A 94 -4.31 10.94 6.27
C ALA A 94 -5.65 11.63 5.96
N LEU A 95 -6.76 10.92 6.07
CA LEU A 95 -8.11 11.47 5.83
C LEU A 95 -8.50 12.56 6.83
N ALA A 96 -7.98 12.55 8.06
CA ALA A 96 -8.20 13.59 9.06
C ALA A 96 -7.40 14.87 8.76
N ALA A 97 -6.33 14.79 7.95
CA ALA A 97 -5.58 15.94 7.51
C ALA A 97 -6.36 16.75 6.46
N LYS A 98 -5.98 18.02 6.28
CA LYS A 98 -6.53 18.83 5.18
C LYS A 98 -6.09 18.26 3.83
N GLU A 99 -6.92 18.45 2.81
CA GLU A 99 -6.52 18.16 1.44
C GLU A 99 -5.23 18.91 1.07
N ASN A 100 -4.35 18.22 0.40
CA ASN A 100 -3.09 18.78 -0.07
C ASN A 100 -3.22 19.15 -1.56
N PRO A 101 -3.21 20.43 -1.92
CA PRO A 101 -3.36 20.85 -3.32
C PRO A 101 -2.22 20.37 -4.23
N GLU A 102 -1.08 19.96 -3.64
CA GLU A 102 0.10 19.47 -4.39
C GLU A 102 0.17 17.93 -4.42
N TRP A 103 -0.92 17.24 -4.05
CA TRP A 103 -0.91 15.79 -3.86
C TRP A 103 -0.44 15.04 -5.11
N GLU A 104 -0.89 15.43 -6.31
CA GLU A 104 -0.50 14.79 -7.58
C GLU A 104 1.03 14.77 -7.74
N THR A 105 1.66 15.95 -7.55
CA THR A 105 3.12 16.10 -7.70
C THR A 105 3.86 15.32 -6.62
N LYS A 106 3.42 15.41 -5.36
CA LYS A 106 4.10 14.80 -4.21
C LYS A 106 3.97 13.27 -4.17
N THR A 107 2.93 12.73 -4.78
CA THR A 107 2.65 11.29 -4.74
C THR A 107 2.80 10.58 -6.08
N LYS A 108 3.29 11.28 -7.11
CA LYS A 108 3.53 10.72 -8.45
C LYS A 108 4.48 9.51 -8.39
N GLY A 109 4.08 8.40 -9.00
CA GLY A 109 4.88 7.16 -9.07
C GLY A 109 5.03 6.42 -7.73
N LYS A 110 4.26 6.81 -6.71
CA LYS A 110 4.35 6.17 -5.38
C LYS A 110 3.76 4.78 -5.34
N THR A 111 2.75 4.48 -6.14
CA THR A 111 2.18 3.13 -6.22
C THR A 111 3.26 2.11 -6.62
N GLU A 112 3.92 2.31 -7.74
CA GLU A 112 4.97 1.42 -8.26
C GLU A 112 6.20 1.39 -7.35
N PHE A 113 6.52 2.53 -6.74
CA PHE A 113 7.59 2.60 -5.74
C PHE A 113 7.28 1.71 -4.53
N LEU A 114 6.07 1.80 -3.96
CA LEU A 114 5.66 1.00 -2.81
C LEU A 114 5.63 -0.50 -3.15
N GLU A 115 5.07 -0.89 -4.29
CA GLU A 115 5.04 -2.28 -4.75
C GLU A 115 6.43 -2.91 -4.80
N ARG A 116 7.43 -2.15 -5.25
CA ARG A 116 8.82 -2.62 -5.30
C ARG A 116 9.50 -2.63 -3.94
N VAL A 117 9.33 -1.56 -3.16
CA VAL A 117 10.13 -1.35 -1.94
C VAL A 117 9.56 -2.06 -0.73
N ILE A 118 8.22 -2.08 -0.58
CA ILE A 118 7.59 -2.64 0.61
C ILE A 118 7.63 -4.16 0.59
N VAL A 119 7.41 -4.78 -0.58
CA VAL A 119 7.41 -6.25 -0.70
C VAL A 119 8.84 -6.83 -0.59
N SER A 120 9.87 -6.06 -1.01
CA SER A 120 11.26 -6.54 -0.99
C SER A 120 11.74 -6.87 0.43
N ARG A 121 12.41 -8.03 0.56
CA ARG A 121 13.07 -8.50 1.79
C ARG A 121 14.57 -8.21 1.83
N ASP A 122 15.13 -7.52 0.83
CA ASP A 122 16.57 -7.22 0.73
C ASP A 122 17.07 -6.35 1.89
N ARG A 123 16.18 -5.50 2.41
CA ARG A 123 16.47 -4.66 3.56
C ARG A 123 15.66 -5.09 4.77
N LYS A 124 16.34 -5.34 5.88
CA LYS A 124 15.68 -5.57 7.16
C LYS A 124 15.18 -4.24 7.72
N ALA A 125 13.93 -4.20 8.14
CA ALA A 125 13.35 -3.11 8.91
C ALA A 125 13.05 -3.62 10.31
N GLN A 126 13.28 -2.79 11.32
CA GLN A 126 12.85 -3.08 12.68
C GLN A 126 11.39 -2.67 12.82
N ALA A 127 10.57 -3.56 13.36
CA ALA A 127 9.18 -3.25 13.66
C ALA A 127 9.09 -2.17 14.76
N PRO A 128 8.16 -1.22 14.65
CA PRO A 128 7.79 -0.38 15.78
C PRO A 128 7.39 -1.22 17.00
N GLU A 129 7.72 -0.74 18.20
CA GLU A 129 7.54 -1.50 19.45
C GLU A 129 6.09 -1.95 19.65
N ASN A 130 5.13 -1.11 19.29
CA ASN A 130 3.69 -1.37 19.45
C ASN A 130 3.11 -2.46 18.53
N ILE A 131 3.89 -2.95 17.56
CA ILE A 131 3.51 -4.07 16.69
C ILE A 131 4.52 -5.22 16.72
N VAL A 132 5.39 -5.25 17.74
CA VAL A 132 6.22 -6.44 18.03
C VAL A 132 5.33 -7.54 18.58
N PRO A 133 5.34 -8.76 18.00
CA PRO A 133 4.47 -9.84 18.43
C PRO A 133 4.79 -10.27 19.86
N SER A 134 3.75 -10.56 20.62
CA SER A 134 3.87 -11.03 22.00
C SER A 134 4.31 -12.49 22.11
N GLY A 135 4.02 -13.28 21.09
CA GLY A 135 4.19 -14.73 21.07
C GLY A 135 3.27 -15.49 22.04
N LYS A 136 2.26 -14.82 22.60
CA LYS A 136 1.36 -15.39 23.60
C LYS A 136 0.01 -15.84 23.03
N LEU A 137 -0.33 -15.37 21.84
CA LEU A 137 -1.61 -15.70 21.21
C LEU A 137 -1.61 -17.14 20.69
N THR A 138 -2.76 -17.77 20.77
CA THR A 138 -3.03 -19.05 20.11
C THR A 138 -3.24 -18.85 18.61
N ARG A 139 -3.15 -19.94 17.85
CA ARG A 139 -3.46 -19.94 16.41
C ARG A 139 -4.83 -19.34 16.10
N ASP A 140 -5.85 -19.77 16.84
CA ASP A 140 -7.23 -19.35 16.59
C ASP A 140 -7.45 -17.87 16.89
N GLU A 141 -6.80 -17.34 17.95
CA GLU A 141 -6.82 -15.90 18.25
C GLU A 141 -6.13 -15.07 17.15
N VAL A 142 -4.99 -15.53 16.64
CA VAL A 142 -4.30 -14.85 15.54
C VAL A 142 -5.15 -14.86 14.26
N ILE A 143 -5.75 -16.01 13.92
CA ILE A 143 -6.63 -16.12 12.74
C ILE A 143 -7.87 -15.22 12.90
N ALA A 144 -8.47 -15.17 14.09
CA ALA A 144 -9.62 -14.29 14.35
C ALA A 144 -9.26 -12.83 14.12
N LYS A 145 -8.12 -12.36 14.67
CA LYS A 145 -7.62 -10.98 14.49
C LYS A 145 -7.32 -10.66 13.02
N LEU A 146 -6.67 -11.57 12.29
CA LEU A 146 -6.40 -11.42 10.86
C LEU A 146 -7.69 -11.24 10.06
N LYS A 147 -8.72 -12.07 10.32
CA LYS A 147 -10.01 -12.00 9.64
C LYS A 147 -10.78 -10.73 9.98
N GLU A 148 -10.81 -10.33 11.23
CA GLU A 148 -11.50 -9.13 11.70
C GLU A 148 -10.88 -7.86 11.08
N GLY A 149 -9.56 -7.69 11.19
CA GLY A 149 -8.85 -6.55 10.60
C GLY A 149 -9.08 -6.46 9.10
N ARG A 150 -8.89 -7.59 8.39
CA ARG A 150 -9.08 -7.64 6.94
C ARG A 150 -10.52 -7.35 6.51
N ALA A 151 -11.53 -7.82 7.25
CA ALA A 151 -12.92 -7.53 6.95
C ALA A 151 -13.22 -6.02 7.04
N LYS A 152 -12.67 -5.32 8.06
CA LYS A 152 -12.78 -3.86 8.20
C LYS A 152 -12.13 -3.15 6.99
N THR A 153 -10.90 -3.53 6.64
CA THR A 153 -10.16 -2.89 5.55
C THR A 153 -10.81 -3.12 4.19
N LEU A 154 -11.29 -4.34 3.92
CA LEU A 154 -12.00 -4.67 2.68
C LEU A 154 -13.29 -3.89 2.56
N LYS A 155 -14.12 -3.85 3.62
CA LYS A 155 -15.35 -3.07 3.62
C LYS A 155 -15.08 -1.60 3.31
N PHE A 156 -14.05 -1.01 3.94
CA PHE A 156 -13.66 0.36 3.64
C PHE A 156 -13.26 0.53 2.17
N ALA A 157 -12.40 -0.35 1.62
CA ALA A 157 -11.97 -0.28 0.23
C ALA A 157 -13.13 -0.43 -0.77
N GLU A 158 -14.12 -1.27 -0.47
CA GLU A 158 -15.30 -1.53 -1.31
C GLU A 158 -16.28 -0.35 -1.29
N GLU A 159 -16.51 0.27 -0.13
CA GLU A 159 -17.61 1.23 0.07
C GLU A 159 -17.18 2.72 0.01
N THR A 160 -15.90 3.04 0.27
CA THR A 160 -15.47 4.44 0.39
C THR A 160 -15.62 5.21 -0.91
N LYS A 161 -16.12 6.45 -0.79
CA LYS A 161 -16.19 7.46 -1.86
C LYS A 161 -15.38 8.71 -1.50
N LEU A 162 -14.55 8.61 -0.46
CA LEU A 162 -13.74 9.73 0.00
C LEU A 162 -12.60 10.02 -0.99
N PRO A 163 -12.13 11.27 -1.06
CA PRO A 163 -11.05 11.69 -1.96
C PRO A 163 -9.67 11.25 -1.42
N LEU A 164 -9.41 9.93 -1.42
CA LEU A 164 -8.24 9.33 -0.80
C LEU A 164 -6.91 9.87 -1.34
N LYS A 165 -6.88 10.36 -2.59
CA LYS A 165 -5.65 10.80 -3.24
C LYS A 165 -5.24 12.21 -2.79
N SER A 166 -6.19 13.10 -2.50
CA SER A 166 -5.89 14.47 -2.07
C SER A 166 -5.48 14.60 -0.60
N HIS A 167 -5.76 13.60 0.23
CA HIS A 167 -5.37 13.58 1.64
C HIS A 167 -4.03 12.89 1.82
N THR A 168 -3.02 13.63 2.28
CA THR A 168 -1.64 13.13 2.39
C THR A 168 -1.15 13.12 3.83
N PHE A 169 -0.26 12.16 4.12
CA PHE A 169 0.43 12.01 5.40
C PHE A 169 1.86 11.51 5.15
N ASP A 170 2.84 12.16 5.79
CA ASP A 170 4.24 11.79 5.60
C ASP A 170 4.58 10.50 6.36
N HIS A 171 5.27 9.60 5.66
CA HIS A 171 5.74 8.37 6.27
C HIS A 171 6.85 8.65 7.29
N PRO A 172 6.85 7.97 8.48
CA PRO A 172 7.89 8.14 9.49
C PRO A 172 9.32 7.90 8.99
N PHE A 173 9.50 7.06 7.96
CA PHE A 173 10.79 6.92 7.28
C PHE A 173 10.87 7.91 6.11
N PRO A 174 11.75 8.92 6.18
CA PRO A 174 11.85 9.98 5.16
C PRO A 174 12.09 9.47 3.74
N ALA A 175 12.77 8.32 3.59
CA ALA A 175 13.03 7.70 2.29
C ALA A 175 11.75 7.26 1.53
N ILE A 176 10.64 7.04 2.24
CA ILE A 176 9.34 6.75 1.65
C ILE A 176 8.63 8.07 1.28
N GLY A 177 8.77 9.10 2.12
CA GLY A 177 8.24 10.44 1.88
C GLY A 177 6.72 10.53 2.04
N THR A 178 6.10 11.45 1.30
CA THR A 178 4.66 11.72 1.36
C THR A 178 3.86 10.60 0.71
N LEU A 179 2.86 10.10 1.41
CA LEU A 179 1.87 9.13 0.92
C LEU A 179 0.47 9.74 1.04
N ASN A 180 -0.40 9.41 0.11
CA ASN A 180 -1.82 9.73 0.26
C ASN A 180 -2.59 8.57 0.92
N ALA A 181 -3.86 8.78 1.28
CA ALA A 181 -4.65 7.77 1.95
C ALA A 181 -4.83 6.49 1.11
N TYR A 182 -4.86 6.58 -0.24
CA TYR A 182 -4.86 5.42 -1.12
C TYR A 182 -3.54 4.64 -1.02
N HIS A 183 -2.40 5.31 -0.97
CA HIS A 183 -1.11 4.66 -0.80
C HIS A 183 -0.99 3.95 0.56
N TRP A 184 -1.50 4.55 1.63
CA TRP A 184 -1.58 3.87 2.93
C TRP A 184 -2.48 2.65 2.89
N LEU A 185 -3.60 2.70 2.14
CA LEU A 185 -4.49 1.56 1.96
C LEU A 185 -3.81 0.39 1.25
N ILE A 186 -3.10 0.65 0.14
CA ILE A 186 -2.38 -0.43 -0.57
C ILE A 186 -1.10 -0.87 0.16
N TYR A 187 -0.54 -0.05 1.03
CA TYR A 187 0.59 -0.45 1.88
C TYR A 187 0.24 -1.67 2.75
N ILE A 188 -1.00 -1.75 3.23
CA ILE A 188 -1.48 -2.87 4.07
C ILE A 188 -1.23 -4.22 3.41
N PRO A 189 -1.77 -4.52 2.21
CA PRO A 189 -1.53 -5.80 1.56
C PRO A 189 -0.07 -5.99 1.11
N LEU A 190 0.64 -4.93 0.72
CA LEU A 190 2.05 -5.02 0.35
C LEU A 190 2.94 -5.42 1.54
N HIS A 191 2.67 -4.85 2.71
CA HIS A 191 3.32 -5.24 3.96
C HIS A 191 3.00 -6.69 4.33
N ASN A 192 1.75 -7.10 4.16
CA ASN A 192 1.33 -8.48 4.36
C ASN A 192 2.10 -9.44 3.43
N LEU A 193 2.22 -9.13 2.13
CA LEU A 193 2.99 -9.93 1.17
C LEU A 193 4.46 -10.06 1.58
N ARG A 194 5.08 -8.98 2.04
CA ARG A 194 6.44 -9.01 2.59
C ARG A 194 6.58 -10.03 3.72
N HIS A 195 5.62 -10.08 4.62
CA HIS A 195 5.65 -10.98 5.77
C HIS A 195 5.19 -12.39 5.42
N ASN A 196 4.41 -12.60 4.38
CA ASN A 196 4.16 -13.92 3.80
C ASN A 196 5.48 -14.56 3.31
N GLN A 197 6.33 -13.80 2.62
CA GLN A 197 7.68 -14.27 2.27
C GLN A 197 8.51 -14.63 3.52
N GLN A 198 8.37 -13.87 4.62
CA GLN A 198 9.04 -14.22 5.87
C GLN A 198 8.55 -15.56 6.45
N ILE A 199 7.26 -15.85 6.37
CA ILE A 199 6.73 -17.16 6.77
C ILE A 199 7.32 -18.25 5.89
N GLU A 200 7.41 -18.05 4.58
CA GLU A 200 8.07 -18.99 3.65
C GLU A 200 9.53 -19.23 4.01
N GLU A 201 10.29 -18.17 4.36
CA GLU A 201 11.67 -18.28 4.85
C GLU A 201 11.77 -19.15 6.11
N VAL A 202 10.83 -18.98 7.06
CA VAL A 202 10.79 -19.81 8.29
C VAL A 202 10.53 -21.27 7.93
N LYS A 203 9.57 -21.55 7.07
CA LYS A 203 9.18 -22.91 6.64
C LYS A 203 10.28 -23.58 5.80
N ALA A 204 11.10 -22.81 5.08
CA ALA A 204 12.22 -23.31 4.28
C ALA A 204 13.47 -23.62 5.12
N ASN A 205 13.47 -23.32 6.43
CA ASN A 205 14.62 -23.60 7.30
C ASN A 205 14.89 -25.11 7.36
N PRO A 206 16.16 -25.58 7.21
CA PRO A 206 16.50 -27.02 7.28
C PRO A 206 16.05 -27.70 8.57
N ASN A 207 15.96 -26.95 9.67
CA ASN A 207 15.54 -27.45 10.98
C ASN A 207 14.03 -27.29 11.24
N PHE A 208 13.24 -26.81 10.24
CA PHE A 208 11.79 -26.69 10.40
C PHE A 208 11.19 -28.07 10.69
N PRO A 209 10.33 -28.22 11.71
CA PRO A 209 9.80 -29.52 12.13
C PRO A 209 9.07 -30.20 10.97
N LYS A 210 9.39 -31.48 10.72
CA LYS A 210 8.68 -32.28 9.72
C LYS A 210 7.26 -32.55 10.20
N GLY A 211 6.27 -32.29 9.35
CA GLY A 211 4.89 -32.67 9.64
C GLY A 211 4.80 -34.17 9.94
N LYS A 212 3.93 -34.57 10.88
CA LYS A 212 3.62 -36.00 11.06
C LYS A 212 3.10 -36.51 9.73
N ALA A 213 3.70 -37.57 9.20
CA ALA A 213 3.15 -38.28 8.07
C ALA A 213 1.65 -38.58 8.38
N LYS A 214 0.75 -38.18 7.50
CA LYS A 214 -0.65 -38.65 7.60
C LYS A 214 -0.59 -40.15 7.34
N ASN A 215 -0.73 -40.94 8.44
CA ASN A 215 -1.01 -42.34 8.32
C ASN A 215 -2.39 -42.56 7.71
#